data_af9952ec1b79e2f9650a4611071c5883
#
_entry.id   af9952ec1b79e2f9650a4611071c5883
#
_cell.length_a   1.000
_cell.length_b   1.000
_cell.length_c   1.000
_cell.angle_alpha   90.00
_cell.angle_beta   90.00
_cell.angle_gamma   90.00
#
_symmetry.space_group_name_H-M   'P 1'
#
loop_
_entity.id
_entity.type
_entity.pdbx_description
1 polymer ?
#
loop_
_entity_poly.entity_id
_entity_poly.type
_entity_poly.pdbx_seq_one_letter_code
_entity_poly.pdbx_strand_id
1 'polypeptide(L)'
;MLKYTANVREWMSADPRNIIAIHCKGGKGRTGTLVCTWLIDSDQFENAQDSLEYFGERRTDKSRSTKFQGVETPSQSRYVGYYEIMKTRFNRQLPPPKPLHIKSIRIHSIAGVGKGDGSDLKVKIIVKKELVFQCVCAKQENCKVFPDVGNNAAVISLQNGPEVEGDVKVMFESSAGLPKGYEDVPFYFWFNTSFIENNRLFLPRDELDNPHKPKTWDLYKEDFGVSMFFSEP
;
A
#
# COMPACT_ATOMS: atom_id res chain seq x y z
N MET A 1 -8.94 12.05 1.71
CA MET A 1 -8.09 13.04 1.02
C MET A 1 -8.94 14.09 0.32
N LEU A 2 -9.85 13.77 -0.58
CA LEU A 2 -10.67 14.73 -1.35
C LEU A 2 -11.44 15.74 -0.47
N LYS A 3 -12.15 15.26 0.55
CA LYS A 3 -12.87 16.15 1.48
C LYS A 3 -11.91 17.07 2.24
N TYR A 4 -10.75 16.56 2.63
CA TYR A 4 -9.71 17.33 3.29
C TYR A 4 -9.19 18.47 2.40
N THR A 5 -8.77 18.17 1.17
CA THR A 5 -8.26 19.20 0.26
C THR A 5 -9.30 20.25 -0.11
N ALA A 6 -10.56 19.85 -0.29
CA ALA A 6 -11.66 20.78 -0.52
C ALA A 6 -11.84 21.77 0.65
N ASN A 7 -11.84 21.27 1.88
CA ASN A 7 -11.95 22.12 3.08
C ASN A 7 -10.73 23.03 3.24
N VAL A 8 -9.54 22.53 2.96
CA VAL A 8 -8.31 23.35 3.05
C VAL A 8 -8.30 24.43 1.98
N ARG A 9 -8.69 24.13 0.74
CA ARG A 9 -8.82 25.16 -0.33
C ARG A 9 -9.79 26.27 0.09
N GLU A 10 -10.97 25.91 0.59
CA GLU A 10 -11.96 26.88 1.06
C GLU A 10 -11.39 27.78 2.16
N TRP A 11 -10.77 27.16 3.17
CA TRP A 11 -10.16 27.90 4.29
C TRP A 11 -9.02 28.83 3.82
N MET A 12 -8.08 28.32 3.03
CA MET A 12 -6.92 29.09 2.58
C MET A 12 -7.28 30.21 1.60
N SER A 13 -8.38 30.07 0.84
CA SER A 13 -8.85 31.10 -0.07
C SER A 13 -9.69 32.20 0.62
N ALA A 14 -10.21 31.95 1.80
CA ALA A 14 -11.08 32.89 2.52
C ALA A 14 -10.30 34.12 3.05
N ASP A 15 -9.06 33.96 3.46
CA ASP A 15 -8.19 35.06 3.94
C ASP A 15 -6.72 34.67 3.72
N PRO A 16 -5.88 35.54 3.12
CA PRO A 16 -4.46 35.26 2.89
C PRO A 16 -3.65 35.06 4.17
N ARG A 17 -4.18 35.44 5.33
CA ARG A 17 -3.57 35.21 6.64
C ARG A 17 -3.90 33.85 7.23
N ASN A 18 -4.82 33.11 6.64
CA ASN A 18 -5.22 31.80 7.14
C ASN A 18 -4.05 30.83 7.04
N ILE A 19 -3.88 30.05 8.09
CA ILE A 19 -2.91 28.95 8.17
C ILE A 19 -3.62 27.66 8.55
N ILE A 20 -3.01 26.54 8.24
CA ILE A 20 -3.47 25.22 8.68
C ILE A 20 -2.39 24.53 9.52
N ALA A 21 -2.80 23.81 10.54
CA ALA A 21 -1.95 22.94 11.33
C ALA A 21 -2.33 21.48 11.06
N ILE A 22 -1.40 20.69 10.55
CA ILE A 22 -1.59 19.28 10.26
C ILE A 22 -0.76 18.45 11.23
N HIS A 23 -1.41 17.62 12.03
CA HIS A 23 -0.73 16.80 13.03
C HIS A 23 -1.31 15.38 13.13
N CYS A 24 -0.51 14.49 13.66
CA CYS A 24 -0.92 13.17 14.12
C CYS A 24 -0.11 12.82 15.38
N LYS A 25 0.00 11.56 15.76
CA LYS A 25 0.80 11.18 16.95
C LYS A 25 2.30 11.42 16.74
N GLY A 26 2.87 11.00 15.60
CA GLY A 26 4.31 11.07 15.32
C GLY A 26 4.71 12.10 14.26
N GLY A 27 3.76 12.79 13.63
CA GLY A 27 4.02 13.81 12.61
C GLY A 27 4.70 13.29 11.33
N LYS A 28 4.62 12.01 11.02
CA LYS A 28 5.26 11.38 9.85
C LYS A 28 4.23 10.88 8.83
N GLY A 29 3.76 9.65 8.99
CA GLY A 29 2.95 8.94 8.00
C GLY A 29 1.63 9.64 7.69
N ARG A 30 0.70 9.69 8.62
CA ARG A 30 -0.63 10.33 8.42
C ARG A 30 -0.50 11.82 8.11
N THR A 31 0.32 12.54 8.85
CA THR A 31 0.61 13.95 8.61
C THR A 31 1.21 14.16 7.23
N GLY A 32 2.27 13.42 6.89
CA GLY A 32 2.95 13.54 5.61
C GLY A 32 2.05 13.23 4.42
N THR A 33 1.20 12.21 4.54
CA THR A 33 0.21 11.88 3.50
C THR A 33 -0.69 13.07 3.19
N LEU A 34 -1.21 13.75 4.22
CA LEU A 34 -2.10 14.91 4.03
C LEU A 34 -1.33 16.16 3.58
N VAL A 35 -0.14 16.40 4.13
CA VAL A 35 0.72 17.51 3.67
C VAL A 35 1.05 17.36 2.19
N CYS A 36 1.54 16.19 1.77
CA CYS A 36 1.89 15.94 0.36
C CYS A 36 0.67 16.06 -0.56
N THR A 37 -0.48 15.57 -0.10
CA THR A 37 -1.75 15.74 -0.83
C THR A 37 -2.09 17.22 -1.04
N TRP A 38 -1.94 18.05 -0.02
CA TRP A 38 -2.16 19.49 -0.12
C TRP A 38 -1.13 20.18 -1.02
N LEU A 39 0.13 19.80 -0.94
CA LEU A 39 1.19 20.36 -1.80
C LEU A 39 0.91 20.12 -3.28
N ILE A 40 0.34 18.95 -3.62
CA ILE A 40 -0.10 18.64 -4.99
C ILE A 40 -1.36 19.44 -5.34
N ASP A 41 -2.35 19.44 -4.43
CA ASP A 41 -3.64 20.12 -4.68
C ASP A 41 -3.49 21.62 -4.92
N SER A 42 -2.59 22.26 -4.20
CA SER A 42 -2.30 23.70 -4.25
C SER A 42 -1.27 24.10 -5.34
N ASP A 43 -0.94 23.20 -6.27
CA ASP A 43 0.01 23.43 -7.37
C ASP A 43 1.44 23.79 -6.94
N GLN A 44 1.81 23.48 -5.67
CA GLN A 44 3.20 23.66 -5.22
C GLN A 44 4.11 22.55 -5.74
N PHE A 45 3.54 21.37 -6.00
CA PHE A 45 4.20 20.25 -6.65
C PHE A 45 3.27 19.62 -7.70
N GLU A 46 3.83 19.18 -8.81
CA GLU A 46 3.07 18.57 -9.90
C GLU A 46 2.80 17.09 -9.66
N ASN A 47 3.70 16.40 -8.95
CA ASN A 47 3.65 14.95 -8.78
C ASN A 47 3.86 14.52 -7.33
N ALA A 48 3.49 13.28 -7.06
CA ALA A 48 3.54 12.69 -5.72
C ALA A 48 4.98 12.54 -5.23
N GLN A 49 5.91 12.10 -6.10
CA GLN A 49 7.28 11.82 -5.71
C GLN A 49 7.98 13.08 -5.17
N ASP A 50 7.94 14.19 -5.90
CA ASP A 50 8.58 15.43 -5.50
C ASP A 50 7.98 15.98 -4.21
N SER A 51 6.65 15.87 -4.03
CA SER A 51 6.00 16.30 -2.80
C SER A 51 6.40 15.44 -1.59
N LEU A 52 6.56 14.14 -1.77
CA LEU A 52 7.00 13.21 -0.73
C LEU A 52 8.47 13.44 -0.34
N GLU A 53 9.34 13.66 -1.32
CA GLU A 53 10.75 14.01 -1.09
C GLU A 53 10.88 15.33 -0.34
N TYR A 54 10.20 16.36 -0.80
CA TYR A 54 10.17 17.67 -0.14
C TYR A 54 9.71 17.58 1.31
N PHE A 55 8.60 16.89 1.57
CA PHE A 55 8.12 16.68 2.93
C PHE A 55 9.17 15.98 3.81
N GLY A 56 9.78 14.92 3.29
CA GLY A 56 10.81 14.17 4.00
C GLY A 56 12.06 15.02 4.30
N GLU A 57 12.53 15.81 3.35
CA GLU A 57 13.66 16.72 3.53
C GLU A 57 13.38 17.82 4.56
N ARG A 58 12.22 18.46 4.46
CA ARG A 58 11.79 19.51 5.41
C ARG A 58 11.60 18.98 6.82
N ARG A 59 11.20 17.71 6.93
CA ARG A 59 10.93 17.03 8.21
C ARG A 59 12.21 16.45 8.84
N THR A 60 13.28 16.27 8.07
CA THR A 60 14.52 15.63 8.53
C THR A 60 15.50 16.68 9.02
N ASP A 61 15.79 16.67 10.31
CA ASP A 61 16.88 17.47 10.88
C ASP A 61 18.19 16.69 10.77
N LYS A 62 18.97 16.99 9.73
CA LYS A 62 20.24 16.33 9.43
C LYS A 62 21.31 16.57 10.51
N SER A 63 21.14 17.59 11.36
CA SER A 63 22.04 17.85 12.49
C SER A 63 21.82 16.86 13.66
N ARG A 64 20.63 16.26 13.76
CA ARG A 64 20.23 15.37 14.86
C ARG A 64 20.15 13.91 14.46
N SER A 65 19.91 13.62 13.20
CA SER A 65 19.74 12.24 12.72
C SER A 65 20.02 12.13 11.23
N THR A 66 20.75 11.09 10.85
CA THR A 66 20.92 10.71 9.43
C THR A 66 19.71 9.99 8.87
N LYS A 67 18.74 9.60 9.72
CA LYS A 67 17.56 8.86 9.31
C LYS A 67 16.52 9.79 8.70
N PHE A 68 16.19 9.55 7.43
CA PHE A 68 15.12 10.23 6.72
C PHE A 68 13.77 10.08 7.46
N GLN A 69 13.05 11.19 7.65
CA GLN A 69 11.83 11.28 8.45
C GLN A 69 10.58 11.57 7.62
N GLY A 70 10.55 11.12 6.37
CA GLY A 70 9.41 11.27 5.47
C GLY A 70 8.22 10.35 5.76
N VAL A 71 7.31 10.26 4.79
CA VAL A 71 6.21 9.28 4.81
C VAL A 71 6.83 7.89 4.82
N GLU A 72 6.41 7.08 5.77
CA GLU A 72 7.16 5.86 6.11
C GLU A 72 6.61 4.60 5.42
N THR A 73 5.29 4.52 5.20
CA THR A 73 4.71 3.32 4.59
C THR A 73 4.47 3.48 3.10
N PRO A 74 4.89 2.50 2.27
CA PRO A 74 4.63 2.52 0.83
C PRO A 74 3.16 2.66 0.48
N SER A 75 2.26 2.04 1.25
CA SER A 75 0.82 2.22 1.05
C SER A 75 0.37 3.67 1.19
N GLN A 76 0.90 4.42 2.16
CA GLN A 76 0.59 5.85 2.31
C GLN A 76 1.12 6.67 1.12
N SER A 77 2.33 6.39 0.66
CA SER A 77 2.91 7.03 -0.52
C SER A 77 2.09 6.72 -1.79
N ARG A 78 1.61 5.48 -1.94
CA ARG A 78 0.74 5.07 -3.05
C ARG A 78 -0.55 5.90 -3.08
N TYR A 79 -1.16 6.17 -1.94
CA TYR A 79 -2.37 6.98 -1.86
C TYR A 79 -2.12 8.47 -2.19
N VAL A 80 -0.94 8.99 -1.94
CA VAL A 80 -0.54 10.31 -2.47
C VAL A 80 -0.50 10.28 -4.00
N GLY A 81 0.04 9.21 -4.59
CA GLY A 81 0.00 8.97 -6.04
C GLY A 81 -1.42 8.87 -6.61
N TYR A 82 -2.34 8.24 -5.89
CA TYR A 82 -3.76 8.23 -6.29
C TYR A 82 -4.36 9.63 -6.30
N TYR A 83 -3.97 10.49 -5.35
CA TYR A 83 -4.42 11.88 -5.36
C TYR A 83 -3.91 12.65 -6.58
N GLU A 84 -2.65 12.48 -6.94
CA GLU A 84 -2.10 13.04 -8.18
C GLU A 84 -2.94 12.62 -9.40
N ILE A 85 -3.26 11.34 -9.54
CA ILE A 85 -4.10 10.82 -10.63
C ILE A 85 -5.50 11.44 -10.58
N MET A 86 -6.12 11.52 -9.42
CA MET A 86 -7.45 12.14 -9.27
C MET A 86 -7.45 13.61 -9.66
N LYS A 87 -6.40 14.36 -9.29
CA LYS A 87 -6.26 15.76 -9.68
C LYS A 87 -6.06 15.91 -11.18
N THR A 88 -5.14 15.16 -11.77
CA THR A 88 -4.69 15.35 -13.16
C THR A 88 -5.65 14.76 -14.20
N ARG A 89 -6.31 13.64 -13.87
CA ARG A 89 -7.13 12.88 -14.82
C ARG A 89 -8.63 12.88 -14.50
N PHE A 90 -9.02 13.15 -13.27
CA PHE A 90 -10.40 13.00 -12.80
C PHE A 90 -10.96 14.28 -12.15
N ASN A 91 -10.38 15.44 -12.45
CA ASN A 91 -10.85 16.74 -11.95
C ASN A 91 -11.12 16.73 -10.44
N ARG A 92 -10.18 16.17 -9.66
CA ARG A 92 -10.30 16.02 -8.18
C ARG A 92 -11.53 15.22 -7.73
N GLN A 93 -11.89 14.21 -8.49
CA GLN A 93 -12.97 13.27 -8.16
C GLN A 93 -12.43 11.84 -8.07
N LEU A 94 -13.14 10.97 -7.37
CA LEU A 94 -12.84 9.55 -7.43
C LEU A 94 -13.09 9.03 -8.86
N PRO A 95 -12.21 8.17 -9.38
CA PRO A 95 -12.55 7.41 -10.58
C PRO A 95 -13.84 6.60 -10.37
N PRO A 96 -14.51 6.17 -11.45
CA PRO A 96 -15.69 5.31 -11.34
C PRO A 96 -15.43 4.11 -10.43
N PRO A 97 -16.39 3.69 -9.60
CA PRO A 97 -16.30 2.47 -8.83
C PRO A 97 -15.98 1.27 -9.73
N LYS A 98 -15.07 0.42 -9.30
CA LYS A 98 -14.64 -0.75 -10.06
C LYS A 98 -14.67 -1.99 -9.15
N PRO A 99 -15.79 -2.72 -9.11
CA PRO A 99 -15.83 -4.00 -8.42
C PRO A 99 -14.95 -5.03 -9.15
N LEU A 100 -14.17 -5.81 -8.40
CA LEU A 100 -13.25 -6.81 -8.92
C LEU A 100 -13.29 -8.08 -8.07
N HIS A 101 -13.24 -9.24 -8.71
CA HIS A 101 -12.97 -10.50 -8.02
C HIS A 101 -11.48 -10.76 -7.93
N ILE A 102 -10.98 -11.06 -6.73
CA ILE A 102 -9.59 -11.48 -6.53
C ILE A 102 -9.47 -12.97 -6.87
N LYS A 103 -8.68 -13.31 -7.87
CA LYS A 103 -8.52 -14.69 -8.39
C LYS A 103 -7.32 -15.40 -7.78
N SER A 104 -6.17 -14.73 -7.82
CA SER A 104 -4.93 -15.32 -7.32
C SER A 104 -3.93 -14.27 -6.89
N ILE A 105 -2.99 -14.71 -6.06
CA ILE A 105 -1.86 -13.91 -5.57
C ILE A 105 -0.59 -14.69 -5.88
N ARG A 106 0.35 -14.06 -6.58
CA ARG A 106 1.69 -14.62 -6.84
C ARG A 106 2.72 -13.89 -6.01
N ILE A 107 3.49 -14.64 -5.25
CA ILE A 107 4.59 -14.11 -4.45
C ILE A 107 5.87 -14.46 -5.18
N HIS A 108 6.65 -13.43 -5.54
CA HIS A 108 7.92 -13.54 -6.26
C HIS A 108 9.07 -13.58 -5.26
N SER A 109 10.13 -14.28 -5.63
CA SER A 109 11.34 -14.47 -4.82
C SER A 109 11.02 -15.02 -3.42
N ILE A 110 10.21 -16.08 -3.39
CA ILE A 110 9.66 -16.68 -2.16
C ILE A 110 10.69 -17.56 -1.43
N ALA A 111 11.75 -18.02 -2.08
CA ALA A 111 12.77 -18.85 -1.45
C ALA A 111 13.41 -18.11 -0.27
N GLY A 112 13.49 -18.78 0.89
CA GLY A 112 13.99 -18.19 2.13
C GLY A 112 12.99 -17.35 2.91
N VAL A 113 11.80 -17.09 2.36
CA VAL A 113 10.71 -16.40 3.06
C VAL A 113 9.79 -17.44 3.71
N GLY A 114 9.75 -17.48 5.03
CA GLY A 114 9.02 -18.51 5.76
C GLY A 114 9.52 -19.91 5.40
N LYS A 115 8.62 -20.77 4.96
CA LYS A 115 8.99 -22.11 4.45
C LYS A 115 9.55 -22.09 3.03
N GLY A 116 9.53 -20.96 2.36
CA GLY A 116 10.09 -20.78 1.03
C GLY A 116 9.19 -21.26 -0.13
N ASP A 117 7.99 -21.74 0.16
CA ASP A 117 7.02 -22.26 -0.82
C ASP A 117 5.62 -21.64 -0.69
N GLY A 118 5.43 -20.73 0.26
CA GLY A 118 4.15 -20.07 0.55
C GLY A 118 3.18 -20.89 1.39
N SER A 119 3.49 -22.14 1.73
CA SER A 119 2.59 -23.02 2.48
C SER A 119 2.35 -22.58 3.93
N ASP A 120 3.23 -21.77 4.49
CA ASP A 120 3.11 -21.21 5.84
C ASP A 120 2.25 -19.95 5.91
N LEU A 121 1.84 -19.43 4.76
CA LEU A 121 1.13 -18.15 4.69
C LEU A 121 -0.36 -18.29 4.99
N LYS A 122 -0.88 -17.23 5.58
CA LYS A 122 -2.29 -16.96 5.75
C LYS A 122 -2.57 -15.58 5.18
N VAL A 123 -3.55 -15.47 4.31
CA VAL A 123 -3.92 -14.21 3.66
C VAL A 123 -5.26 -13.74 4.21
N LYS A 124 -5.33 -12.47 4.57
CA LYS A 124 -6.54 -11.78 4.99
C LYS A 124 -6.83 -10.61 4.06
N ILE A 125 -8.06 -10.48 3.62
CA ILE A 125 -8.53 -9.37 2.79
C ILE A 125 -9.58 -8.60 3.58
N ILE A 126 -9.34 -7.30 3.74
CA ILE A 126 -10.12 -6.41 4.58
C ILE A 126 -10.63 -5.25 3.72
N VAL A 127 -11.93 -5.00 3.76
CA VAL A 127 -12.61 -3.89 3.10
C VAL A 127 -13.47 -3.17 4.14
N LYS A 128 -13.40 -1.82 4.19
CA LYS A 128 -14.16 -1.00 5.16
C LYS A 128 -13.97 -1.45 6.63
N LYS A 129 -12.77 -1.92 6.98
CA LYS A 129 -12.39 -2.47 8.29
C LYS A 129 -12.99 -3.83 8.63
N GLU A 130 -13.71 -4.47 7.72
CA GLU A 130 -14.28 -5.80 7.88
C GLU A 130 -13.42 -6.84 7.17
N LEU A 131 -13.20 -7.98 7.81
CA LEU A 131 -12.55 -9.12 7.19
C LEU A 131 -13.54 -9.80 6.24
N VAL A 132 -13.34 -9.57 4.92
CA VAL A 132 -14.23 -10.10 3.87
C VAL A 132 -13.79 -11.47 3.36
N PHE A 133 -12.52 -11.83 3.53
CA PHE A 133 -12.00 -13.12 3.10
C PHE A 133 -10.72 -13.49 3.87
N GLN A 134 -10.57 -14.79 4.12
CA GLN A 134 -9.35 -15.35 4.68
C GLN A 134 -9.07 -16.70 4.07
N CYS A 135 -7.80 -16.99 3.79
CA CYS A 135 -7.35 -18.33 3.43
C CYS A 135 -6.14 -18.75 4.24
N VAL A 136 -5.99 -20.06 4.47
CA VAL A 136 -4.87 -20.67 5.21
C VAL A 136 -4.18 -21.67 4.30
N CYS A 137 -3.00 -21.31 3.80
CA CYS A 137 -2.28 -22.10 2.78
C CYS A 137 -1.88 -23.49 3.28
N ALA A 138 -1.45 -23.61 4.54
CA ALA A 138 -1.06 -24.90 5.12
C ALA A 138 -2.19 -25.95 5.14
N LYS A 139 -3.44 -25.50 5.24
CA LYS A 139 -4.63 -26.36 5.28
C LYS A 139 -5.36 -26.43 3.95
N GLN A 140 -4.89 -25.67 2.94
CA GLN A 140 -5.62 -25.43 1.69
C GLN A 140 -7.08 -24.95 1.94
N GLU A 141 -7.26 -24.18 3.02
CA GLU A 141 -8.56 -23.63 3.39
C GLU A 141 -8.81 -22.36 2.56
N ASN A 142 -9.87 -22.36 1.76
CA ASN A 142 -10.24 -21.29 0.82
C ASN A 142 -9.18 -20.95 -0.25
N CYS A 143 -8.17 -21.79 -0.44
CA CYS A 143 -7.15 -21.60 -1.47
C CYS A 143 -6.47 -22.92 -1.86
N LYS A 144 -5.75 -22.87 -2.98
CA LYS A 144 -4.74 -23.86 -3.35
C LYS A 144 -3.41 -23.17 -3.59
N VAL A 145 -2.32 -23.75 -3.11
CA VAL A 145 -0.96 -23.22 -3.29
C VAL A 145 -0.23 -24.04 -4.33
N PHE A 146 0.36 -23.35 -5.29
CA PHE A 146 1.16 -23.95 -6.37
C PHE A 146 2.56 -23.36 -6.30
N PRO A 147 3.56 -24.09 -5.76
CA PRO A 147 4.95 -23.68 -5.82
C PRO A 147 5.43 -23.66 -7.29
N ASP A 148 6.08 -22.56 -7.67
CA ASP A 148 6.74 -22.40 -8.97
C ASP A 148 8.25 -22.31 -8.72
N VAL A 149 8.86 -23.46 -8.46
CA VAL A 149 10.27 -23.55 -8.05
C VAL A 149 11.20 -22.99 -9.13
N GLY A 150 10.89 -23.24 -10.40
CA GLY A 150 11.70 -22.78 -11.53
C GLY A 150 11.79 -21.26 -11.65
N ASN A 151 10.76 -20.55 -11.21
CA ASN A 151 10.71 -19.08 -11.19
C ASN A 151 10.84 -18.49 -9.78
N ASN A 152 11.22 -19.29 -8.80
CA ASN A 152 11.31 -18.86 -7.40
C ASN A 152 10.06 -18.11 -6.93
N ALA A 153 8.88 -18.70 -7.15
CA ALA A 153 7.61 -18.09 -6.81
C ALA A 153 6.62 -19.09 -6.23
N ALA A 154 5.56 -18.59 -5.63
CA ALA A 154 4.41 -19.37 -5.23
C ALA A 154 3.12 -18.66 -5.68
N VAL A 155 2.15 -19.43 -6.17
CA VAL A 155 0.84 -18.92 -6.56
C VAL A 155 -0.20 -19.42 -5.58
N ILE A 156 -0.91 -18.50 -4.94
CA ILE A 156 -2.05 -18.79 -4.09
C ILE A 156 -3.32 -18.52 -4.92
N SER A 157 -3.95 -19.58 -5.39
CA SER A 157 -5.23 -19.51 -6.10
C SER A 157 -6.36 -19.49 -5.09
N LEU A 158 -7.17 -18.43 -5.08
CA LEU A 158 -8.26 -18.28 -4.13
C LEU A 158 -9.49 -19.08 -4.60
N GLN A 159 -10.04 -19.86 -3.70
CA GLN A 159 -11.32 -20.55 -3.91
C GLN A 159 -12.45 -19.64 -3.45
N ASN A 160 -13.40 -19.35 -4.33
CA ASN A 160 -14.46 -18.37 -4.07
C ASN A 160 -13.88 -17.01 -3.59
N GLY A 161 -12.85 -16.53 -4.30
CA GLY A 161 -12.22 -15.26 -3.97
C GLY A 161 -13.24 -14.12 -3.89
N PRO A 162 -13.04 -13.16 -2.98
CA PRO A 162 -14.04 -12.15 -2.70
C PRO A 162 -14.17 -11.15 -3.87
N GLU A 163 -15.39 -10.65 -4.06
CA GLU A 163 -15.59 -9.40 -4.75
C GLU A 163 -15.22 -8.24 -3.82
N VAL A 164 -14.44 -7.30 -4.32
CA VAL A 164 -13.96 -6.14 -3.56
C VAL A 164 -14.16 -4.86 -4.37
N GLU A 165 -14.45 -3.76 -3.67
CA GLU A 165 -14.60 -2.44 -4.27
C GLU A 165 -14.04 -1.37 -3.34
N GLY A 166 -13.36 -0.37 -3.92
CA GLY A 166 -12.76 0.74 -3.18
C GLY A 166 -11.45 0.38 -2.50
N ASP A 167 -11.27 0.82 -1.26
CA ASP A 167 -10.04 0.61 -0.50
C ASP A 167 -9.97 -0.80 0.08
N VAL A 168 -8.91 -1.50 -0.27
CA VAL A 168 -8.65 -2.89 0.09
C VAL A 168 -7.32 -3.01 0.82
N LYS A 169 -7.31 -3.67 1.97
CA LYS A 169 -6.09 -4.09 2.67
C LYS A 169 -5.88 -5.59 2.50
N VAL A 170 -4.70 -5.97 2.07
CA VAL A 170 -4.26 -7.37 2.03
C VAL A 170 -3.16 -7.57 3.05
N MET A 171 -3.34 -8.54 3.94
CA MET A 171 -2.41 -8.85 5.03
C MET A 171 -1.91 -10.28 4.90
N PHE A 172 -0.62 -10.47 5.16
CA PHE A 172 0.02 -11.79 5.18
C PHE A 172 0.50 -12.09 6.59
N GLU A 173 0.04 -13.18 7.14
CA GLU A 173 0.56 -13.78 8.36
C GLU A 173 1.36 -15.04 7.99
N SER A 174 2.31 -15.44 8.84
CA SER A 174 3.09 -16.65 8.63
C SER A 174 3.24 -17.43 9.94
N SER A 175 3.08 -18.74 9.86
CA SER A 175 3.40 -19.65 10.97
C SER A 175 4.91 -19.85 11.17
N ALA A 176 5.73 -19.40 10.22
CA ALA A 176 7.19 -19.51 10.27
C ALA A 176 7.88 -18.33 10.98
N GLY A 177 7.14 -17.43 11.60
CA GLY A 177 7.72 -16.37 12.42
C GLY A 177 8.44 -15.27 11.65
N LEU A 178 7.94 -14.84 10.51
CA LEU A 178 8.50 -13.75 9.71
C LEU A 178 8.60 -12.43 10.51
N PRO A 179 9.55 -11.54 10.16
CA PRO A 179 9.71 -10.23 10.82
C PRO A 179 8.42 -9.41 10.74
N LYS A 180 7.97 -8.91 11.88
CA LYS A 180 6.76 -8.09 11.96
C LYS A 180 7.05 -6.64 11.62
N GLY A 181 6.05 -5.98 11.04
CA GLY A 181 6.13 -4.58 10.60
C GLY A 181 5.53 -3.58 11.57
N TYR A 182 4.79 -2.60 11.05
CA TYR A 182 4.11 -1.54 11.83
C TYR A 182 2.93 -2.03 12.63
N GLU A 183 2.33 -3.12 12.20
CA GLU A 183 1.31 -3.88 12.89
C GLU A 183 1.91 -5.25 13.25
N ASP A 184 1.19 -6.04 13.99
CA ASP A 184 1.66 -7.37 14.39
C ASP A 184 1.57 -8.40 13.25
N VAL A 185 1.86 -7.95 12.02
CA VAL A 185 1.86 -8.73 10.78
C VAL A 185 3.19 -8.60 10.04
N PRO A 186 3.66 -9.67 9.38
CA PRO A 186 4.91 -9.67 8.62
C PRO A 186 4.92 -8.66 7.49
N PHE A 187 3.91 -8.66 6.63
CA PHE A 187 3.76 -7.66 5.57
C PHE A 187 2.31 -7.50 5.14
N TYR A 188 2.00 -6.34 4.58
CA TYR A 188 0.69 -5.99 4.07
C TYR A 188 0.81 -4.89 3.02
N PHE A 189 -0.30 -4.56 2.39
CA PHE A 189 -0.43 -3.40 1.52
C PHE A 189 -1.88 -2.97 1.37
N TRP A 190 -2.06 -1.72 0.98
CA TRP A 190 -3.34 -1.14 0.61
C TRP A 190 -3.36 -0.77 -0.85
N PHE A 191 -4.50 -0.93 -1.49
CA PHE A 191 -4.79 -0.41 -2.82
C PHE A 191 -6.26 0.00 -2.92
N ASN A 192 -6.59 0.73 -4.01
CA ASN A 192 -7.98 1.02 -4.32
C ASN A 192 -8.31 0.44 -5.70
N THR A 193 -9.43 -0.27 -5.81
CA THR A 193 -9.80 -1.01 -7.02
C THR A 193 -9.99 -0.12 -8.25
N SER A 194 -10.41 1.14 -8.06
CA SER A 194 -10.61 2.08 -9.18
C SER A 194 -9.31 2.45 -9.92
N PHE A 195 -8.15 2.17 -9.33
CA PHE A 195 -6.83 2.40 -9.93
C PHE A 195 -6.17 1.13 -10.47
N ILE A 196 -6.88 0.00 -10.46
CA ILE A 196 -6.37 -1.24 -11.05
C ILE A 196 -6.56 -1.22 -12.56
N GLU A 197 -5.48 -1.36 -13.30
CA GLU A 197 -5.45 -1.46 -14.75
C GLU A 197 -5.18 -2.90 -15.18
N ASN A 198 -5.75 -3.32 -16.30
CA ASN A 198 -5.53 -4.64 -16.91
C ASN A 198 -5.76 -5.83 -15.95
N ASN A 199 -6.65 -5.68 -14.99
CA ASN A 199 -6.99 -6.71 -14.00
C ASN A 199 -5.76 -7.27 -13.26
N ARG A 200 -4.74 -6.46 -13.05
CA ARG A 200 -3.49 -6.84 -12.39
C ARG A 200 -2.95 -5.73 -11.51
N LEU A 201 -2.42 -6.11 -10.36
CA LEU A 201 -1.58 -5.25 -9.50
C LEU A 201 -0.24 -5.95 -9.29
N PHE A 202 0.86 -5.25 -9.52
CA PHE A 202 2.19 -5.72 -9.14
C PHE A 202 2.82 -4.72 -8.19
N LEU A 203 3.33 -5.21 -7.07
CA LEU A 203 4.03 -4.44 -6.05
C LEU A 203 5.41 -5.06 -5.82
N PRO A 204 6.50 -4.38 -6.21
CA PRO A 204 7.85 -4.80 -5.87
C PRO A 204 8.10 -4.64 -4.37
N ARG A 205 9.21 -5.18 -3.89
CA ARG A 205 9.60 -5.14 -2.47
C ARG A 205 9.44 -3.76 -1.84
N ASP A 206 9.87 -2.72 -2.54
CA ASP A 206 9.90 -1.36 -2.04
C ASP A 206 8.50 -0.72 -1.92
N GLU A 207 7.48 -1.34 -2.53
CA GLU A 207 6.08 -0.92 -2.44
C GLU A 207 5.23 -1.75 -1.47
N LEU A 208 5.85 -2.64 -0.72
CA LEU A 208 5.20 -3.47 0.29
C LEU A 208 5.51 -2.97 1.70
N ASP A 209 4.49 -2.84 2.53
CA ASP A 209 4.65 -2.37 3.91
C ASP A 209 5.33 -3.46 4.76
N ASN A 210 6.47 -3.16 5.30
CA ASN A 210 7.50 -3.89 5.99
C ASN A 210 8.63 -4.43 5.09
N PRO A 211 8.42 -5.15 3.98
CA PRO A 211 9.52 -5.60 3.12
C PRO A 211 10.35 -4.45 2.52
N HIS A 212 9.82 -3.24 2.41
CA HIS A 212 10.55 -2.05 1.96
C HIS A 212 11.67 -1.62 2.93
N LYS A 213 11.65 -2.10 4.17
CA LYS A 213 12.63 -1.72 5.20
C LYS A 213 13.96 -2.45 4.97
N PRO A 214 15.10 -1.73 4.82
CA PRO A 214 16.41 -2.34 4.62
C PRO A 214 16.77 -3.41 5.64
N LYS A 215 16.32 -3.26 6.90
CA LYS A 215 16.55 -4.24 7.96
C LYS A 215 15.94 -5.63 7.71
N THR A 216 15.03 -5.75 6.74
CA THR A 216 14.37 -7.01 6.37
C THR A 216 14.93 -7.62 5.08
N TRP A 217 15.94 -7.01 4.44
CA TRP A 217 16.43 -7.40 3.12
C TRP A 217 17.29 -8.66 3.11
N ASP A 218 17.74 -9.11 4.26
CA ASP A 218 18.35 -10.46 4.38
C ASP A 218 17.33 -11.54 4.02
N LEU A 219 16.05 -11.29 4.28
CA LEU A 219 14.93 -12.17 4.00
C LEU A 219 14.22 -11.83 2.69
N TYR A 220 13.74 -10.59 2.57
CA TYR A 220 13.07 -10.12 1.36
C TYR A 220 14.12 -9.60 0.37
N LYS A 221 14.49 -10.44 -0.61
CA LYS A 221 15.50 -10.09 -1.61
C LYS A 221 15.00 -9.03 -2.59
N GLU A 222 15.88 -8.53 -3.44
CA GLU A 222 15.57 -7.42 -4.37
C GLU A 222 14.37 -7.72 -5.26
N ASP A 223 14.27 -8.96 -5.74
CA ASP A 223 13.18 -9.41 -6.61
C ASP A 223 11.91 -9.83 -5.86
N PHE A 224 11.88 -9.69 -4.53
CA PHE A 224 10.67 -9.98 -3.76
C PHE A 224 9.54 -9.05 -4.18
N GLY A 225 8.35 -9.60 -4.36
CA GLY A 225 7.20 -8.81 -4.76
C GLY A 225 5.93 -9.63 -4.74
N VAL A 226 4.80 -8.94 -4.92
CA VAL A 226 3.47 -9.55 -4.95
C VAL A 226 2.75 -9.10 -6.20
N SER A 227 2.23 -10.07 -6.96
CA SER A 227 1.26 -9.81 -8.04
C SER A 227 -0.11 -10.28 -7.60
N MET A 228 -1.13 -9.48 -7.83
CA MET A 228 -2.53 -9.88 -7.70
C MET A 228 -3.19 -9.90 -9.07
N PHE A 229 -4.04 -10.88 -9.28
CA PHE A 229 -4.81 -11.04 -10.51
C PHE A 229 -6.29 -11.02 -10.19
N PHE A 230 -7.01 -10.25 -10.99
CA PHE A 230 -8.43 -9.99 -10.82
C PHE A 230 -9.23 -10.46 -12.03
N SER A 231 -10.53 -10.56 -11.87
CA SER A 231 -11.49 -10.57 -12.97
C SER A 231 -12.60 -9.57 -12.69
N GLU A 232 -13.24 -9.10 -13.72
CA GLU A 232 -14.51 -8.38 -13.57
C GLU A 232 -15.59 -9.35 -13.06
N PRO A 233 -16.61 -8.85 -12.35
CA PRO A 233 -17.73 -9.66 -11.86
C PRO A 233 -18.50 -10.35 -12.96
#